data_fd949a50f55ace48ef28f66675fce204
#
_entry.id   fd949a50f55ace48ef28f66675fce204
#
_cell.length_a   1.000
_cell.length_b   1.000
_cell.length_c   1.000
_cell.angle_alpha   90.00
_cell.angle_beta   90.00
_cell.angle_gamma   90.00
#
_symmetry.space_group_name_H-M   'P 1'
#
loop_
_entity.id
_entity.type
_entity.pdbx_description
1 polymer ?
#
loop_
_entity_poly.entity_id
_entity_poly.type
_entity_poly.pdbx_seq_one_letter_code
_entity_poly.pdbx_strand_id
1 'polypeptide(L)'
;MNMKKLVLVLALFAISVTNFAQAVSESTIQKRENRKGMVLKEWNTAAGDKRAFLDRVTTYDELGRKVEEIEYASYGQKWRVVFEYPANSDITAMVVREIEYNDRDKVTRIKKYEYNDDGSKKCQKNYYPNGKLESVKTYEYVPK
;
A
#
# COMPACT_ATOMS: atom_id res chain seq x y z
N MET A 1 -47.01 51.64 8.52
CA MET A 1 -45.59 51.63 8.10
C MET A 1 -45.05 50.22 8.27
N ASN A 2 -45.01 49.49 7.17
CA ASN A 2 -44.64 48.10 7.18
C ASN A 2 -43.13 47.95 7.02
N MET A 3 -42.42 47.59 8.08
CA MET A 3 -41.07 47.19 8.01
C MET A 3 -40.99 45.71 7.52
N LYS A 4 -40.70 45.51 6.25
CA LYS A 4 -40.40 44.20 5.71
C LYS A 4 -39.07 43.75 6.29
N LYS A 5 -39.15 42.75 7.16
CA LYS A 5 -37.97 42.02 7.67
C LYS A 5 -37.34 41.31 6.52
N LEU A 6 -36.18 41.77 6.07
CA LEU A 6 -35.32 41.09 5.14
C LEU A 6 -34.64 39.96 5.90
N VAL A 7 -35.14 38.74 5.75
CA VAL A 7 -34.48 37.52 6.26
C VAL A 7 -33.35 37.23 5.29
N LEU A 8 -32.14 37.59 5.68
CA LEU A 8 -30.93 37.19 4.98
C LEU A 8 -30.68 35.70 5.29
N VAL A 9 -31.09 34.81 4.39
CA VAL A 9 -30.71 33.40 4.44
C VAL A 9 -29.27 33.33 3.99
N LEU A 10 -28.34 33.30 4.95
CA LEU A 10 -26.97 32.91 4.72
C LEU A 10 -27.00 31.41 4.43
N ALA A 11 -27.01 31.06 3.16
CA ALA A 11 -26.65 29.71 2.72
C ALA A 11 -25.18 29.49 3.02
N LEU A 12 -24.88 28.87 4.14
CA LEU A 12 -23.57 28.27 4.42
C LEU A 12 -23.38 27.14 3.39
N PHE A 13 -22.73 27.48 2.28
CA PHE A 13 -22.07 26.46 1.47
C PHE A 13 -20.96 25.88 2.33
N ALA A 14 -21.26 24.81 3.06
CA ALA A 14 -20.24 23.91 3.53
C ALA A 14 -19.59 23.33 2.28
N ILE A 15 -18.48 23.92 1.85
CA ILE A 15 -17.56 23.28 0.94
C ILE A 15 -17.03 22.10 1.73
N SER A 16 -17.69 20.94 1.59
CA SER A 16 -17.07 19.70 1.95
C SER A 16 -15.86 19.56 1.06
N VAL A 17 -14.70 19.95 1.59
CA VAL A 17 -13.43 19.51 1.04
C VAL A 17 -13.47 18.01 1.21
N THR A 18 -13.99 17.32 0.21
CA THR A 18 -13.78 15.90 0.06
C THR A 18 -12.27 15.79 -0.14
N ASN A 19 -11.57 15.53 0.95
CA ASN A 19 -10.24 14.97 0.85
C ASN A 19 -10.45 13.67 0.04
N PHE A 20 -10.18 13.73 -1.26
CA PHE A 20 -9.97 12.54 -2.05
C PHE A 20 -8.73 11.89 -1.45
N ALA A 21 -8.96 11.13 -0.38
CA ALA A 21 -7.93 10.27 0.16
C ALA A 21 -7.49 9.39 -1.00
N GLN A 22 -6.20 9.40 -1.27
CA GLN A 22 -5.56 8.56 -2.28
C GLN A 22 -6.05 7.14 -2.07
N ALA A 23 -6.90 6.66 -2.95
CA ALA A 23 -7.60 5.40 -2.80
C ALA A 23 -7.15 4.41 -3.88
N VAL A 24 -7.13 3.15 -3.52
CA VAL A 24 -6.93 2.05 -4.47
C VAL A 24 -8.15 1.88 -5.36
N SER A 25 -7.99 1.19 -6.50
CA SER A 25 -9.08 0.86 -7.41
C SER A 25 -10.15 -0.04 -6.77
N GLU A 26 -11.38 0.00 -7.28
CA GLU A 26 -12.48 -0.88 -6.84
C GLU A 26 -12.11 -2.36 -6.92
N SER A 27 -11.40 -2.79 -7.96
CA SER A 27 -10.93 -4.17 -8.09
C SER A 27 -9.94 -4.57 -6.97
N THR A 28 -9.14 -3.63 -6.50
CA THR A 28 -8.25 -3.85 -5.35
C THR A 28 -9.05 -3.96 -4.06
N ILE A 29 -10.07 -3.12 -3.87
CA ILE A 29 -10.99 -3.19 -2.72
C ILE A 29 -11.67 -4.56 -2.67
N GLN A 30 -12.23 -5.02 -3.79
CA GLN A 30 -12.85 -6.34 -3.87
C GLN A 30 -11.89 -7.49 -3.52
N LYS A 31 -10.65 -7.42 -3.99
CA LYS A 31 -9.61 -8.39 -3.62
C LYS A 31 -9.29 -8.35 -2.13
N ARG A 32 -9.25 -7.15 -1.54
CA ARG A 32 -9.01 -6.99 -0.10
C ARG A 32 -10.15 -7.56 0.73
N GLU A 33 -11.41 -7.29 0.36
CA GLU A 33 -12.57 -7.89 1.03
C GLU A 33 -12.49 -9.41 1.09
N ASN A 34 -12.01 -10.06 0.02
CA ASN A 34 -11.87 -11.50 -0.06
C ASN A 34 -10.64 -12.06 0.67
N ARG A 35 -9.75 -11.21 1.19
CA ARG A 35 -8.46 -11.62 1.79
C ARG A 35 -8.29 -11.21 3.25
N LYS A 36 -9.34 -10.73 3.90
CA LYS A 36 -9.31 -10.29 5.30
C LYS A 36 -8.76 -11.37 6.23
N GLY A 37 -7.69 -11.05 6.96
CA GLY A 37 -7.06 -11.95 7.93
C GLY A 37 -6.44 -13.22 7.33
N MET A 38 -6.21 -13.27 6.02
CA MET A 38 -5.71 -14.47 5.34
C MET A 38 -4.20 -14.53 5.27
N VAL A 39 -3.70 -15.75 5.15
CA VAL A 39 -2.32 -16.06 4.76
C VAL A 39 -2.37 -16.89 3.49
N LEU A 40 -1.77 -16.37 2.42
CA LEU A 40 -1.60 -17.09 1.15
C LEU A 40 -0.24 -17.80 1.16
N LYS A 41 -0.24 -19.11 0.93
CA LYS A 41 0.97 -19.90 0.74
C LYS A 41 1.04 -20.38 -0.71
N GLU A 42 2.13 -20.06 -1.37
CA GLU A 42 2.41 -20.49 -2.73
C GLU A 42 3.43 -21.62 -2.70
N TRP A 43 3.07 -22.75 -3.32
CA TRP A 43 3.89 -23.95 -3.39
C TRP A 43 4.32 -24.19 -4.83
N ASN A 44 5.58 -24.51 -5.02
CA ASN A 44 6.12 -24.83 -6.34
C ASN A 44 6.55 -26.31 -6.38
N THR A 45 6.22 -26.96 -7.47
CA THR A 45 6.65 -28.33 -7.77
C THR A 45 7.34 -28.32 -9.12
N ALA A 46 8.63 -28.64 -9.14
CA ALA A 46 9.38 -28.72 -10.39
C ALA A 46 8.85 -29.88 -11.27
N ALA A 47 8.95 -29.70 -12.59
CA ALA A 47 8.53 -30.74 -13.54
C ALA A 47 9.33 -32.03 -13.28
N GLY A 48 8.60 -33.14 -13.11
CA GLY A 48 9.19 -34.45 -12.78
C GLY A 48 9.49 -34.67 -11.29
N ASP A 49 9.29 -33.67 -10.45
CA ASP A 49 9.44 -33.78 -9.01
C ASP A 49 8.10 -34.18 -8.35
N LYS A 50 8.19 -34.91 -7.23
CA LYS A 50 7.03 -35.31 -6.42
C LYS A 50 6.83 -34.44 -5.19
N ARG A 51 7.78 -33.57 -4.88
CA ARG A 51 7.75 -32.68 -3.72
C ARG A 51 7.43 -31.26 -4.13
N ALA A 52 6.41 -30.70 -3.46
CA ALA A 52 6.21 -29.25 -3.43
C ALA A 52 7.11 -28.62 -2.37
N PHE A 53 7.71 -27.48 -2.68
CA PHE A 53 8.39 -26.66 -1.70
C PHE A 53 7.69 -25.31 -1.58
N LEU A 54 7.73 -24.75 -0.38
CA LEU A 54 7.14 -23.45 -0.11
C LEU A 54 7.98 -22.37 -0.82
N ASP A 55 7.35 -21.64 -1.73
CA ASP A 55 7.98 -20.61 -2.54
C ASP A 55 7.76 -19.23 -1.93
N ARG A 56 6.51 -18.93 -1.54
CA ARG A 56 6.14 -17.62 -1.02
C ARG A 56 5.05 -17.72 0.03
N VAL A 57 5.10 -16.81 1.02
CA VAL A 57 4.03 -16.58 1.98
C VAL A 57 3.66 -15.11 1.95
N THR A 58 2.37 -14.80 1.76
CA THR A 58 1.83 -13.44 1.82
C THR A 58 0.82 -13.35 2.94
N THR A 59 1.00 -12.40 3.85
CA THR A 59 0.09 -12.14 4.96
C THR A 59 -0.74 -10.90 4.69
N TYR A 60 -2.03 -11.00 4.96
CA TYR A 60 -3.00 -9.91 4.86
C TYR A 60 -3.54 -9.55 6.24
N ASP A 61 -3.76 -8.26 6.49
CA ASP A 61 -4.37 -7.77 7.72
C ASP A 61 -5.90 -7.99 7.74
N GLU A 62 -6.55 -7.54 8.84
CA GLU A 62 -8.00 -7.64 9.01
C GLU A 62 -8.82 -6.81 7.99
N LEU A 63 -8.16 -5.92 7.26
CA LEU A 63 -8.73 -5.17 6.14
C LEU A 63 -8.38 -5.79 4.77
N GLY A 64 -7.69 -6.94 4.75
CA GLY A 64 -7.27 -7.62 3.53
C GLY A 64 -6.13 -6.93 2.77
N ARG A 65 -5.44 -5.99 3.41
CA ARG A 65 -4.27 -5.31 2.84
C ARG A 65 -3.03 -6.17 3.06
N LYS A 66 -2.18 -6.26 2.05
CA LYS A 66 -0.92 -7.01 2.16
C LYS A 66 0.03 -6.29 3.13
N VAL A 67 0.39 -6.97 4.23
CA VAL A 67 1.29 -6.41 5.25
C VAL A 67 2.67 -7.06 5.26
N GLU A 68 2.80 -8.28 4.75
CA GLU A 68 4.08 -8.96 4.68
C GLU A 68 4.12 -9.91 3.47
N GLU A 69 5.29 -10.07 2.89
CA GLU A 69 5.59 -11.07 1.86
C GLU A 69 6.97 -11.65 2.11
N ILE A 70 7.07 -12.98 2.18
CA ILE A 70 8.32 -13.71 2.39
C ILE A 70 8.52 -14.63 1.20
N GLU A 71 9.66 -14.54 0.54
CA GLU A 71 10.11 -15.51 -0.46
C GLU A 71 11.11 -16.46 0.16
N TYR A 72 10.96 -17.74 -0.15
CA TYR A 72 11.80 -18.82 0.35
C TYR A 72 12.69 -19.38 -0.74
N ALA A 73 13.87 -19.82 -0.34
CA ALA A 73 14.76 -20.67 -1.11
C ALA A 73 14.97 -21.99 -0.38
N SER A 74 15.79 -22.88 -0.93
CA SER A 74 16.07 -24.20 -0.31
C SER A 74 16.66 -24.09 1.10
N TYR A 75 17.30 -22.97 1.42
CA TYR A 75 17.93 -22.70 2.73
C TYR A 75 17.03 -21.97 3.73
N GLY A 76 15.79 -21.62 3.36
CA GLY A 76 14.86 -20.87 4.19
C GLY A 76 14.48 -19.52 3.57
N GLN A 77 14.26 -18.49 4.40
CA GLN A 77 13.94 -17.15 3.92
C GLN A 77 15.04 -16.61 3.00
N LYS A 78 14.64 -16.21 1.80
CA LYS A 78 15.51 -15.52 0.84
C LYS A 78 15.45 -14.00 1.06
N TRP A 79 14.24 -13.46 1.16
CA TRP A 79 13.97 -12.07 1.53
C TRP A 79 12.59 -11.94 2.15
N ARG A 80 12.34 -10.82 2.81
CA ARG A 80 11.06 -10.45 3.39
C ARG A 80 10.78 -8.97 3.15
N VAL A 81 9.55 -8.65 2.84
CA VAL A 81 9.09 -7.25 2.70
C VAL A 81 7.92 -7.03 3.65
N VAL A 82 7.96 -5.94 4.40
CA VAL A 82 6.86 -5.43 5.22
C VAL A 82 6.26 -4.21 4.54
N PHE A 83 4.94 -4.15 4.45
CA PHE A 83 4.17 -3.07 3.83
C PHE A 83 3.45 -2.28 4.91
N GLU A 84 3.65 -0.97 4.94
CA GLU A 84 3.01 -0.08 5.91
C GLU A 84 2.03 0.86 5.22
N TYR A 85 0.94 1.12 5.91
CA TYR A 85 -0.14 2.01 5.48
C TYR A 85 -0.25 3.18 6.45
N PRO A 86 -0.92 4.29 6.08
CA PRO A 86 -1.16 5.39 7.01
C PRO A 86 -1.86 4.90 8.27
N ALA A 87 -1.50 5.48 9.43
CA ALA A 87 -2.15 5.15 10.69
C ALA A 87 -3.66 5.39 10.61
N ASN A 88 -4.46 4.49 11.22
CA ASN A 88 -5.92 4.56 11.24
C ASN A 88 -6.58 4.63 9.86
N SER A 89 -5.89 4.15 8.84
CA SER A 89 -6.42 4.08 7.47
C SER A 89 -7.31 2.85 7.27
N ASP A 90 -8.18 2.93 6.26
CA ASP A 90 -9.15 1.89 5.92
C ASP A 90 -8.68 0.98 4.78
N ILE A 91 -9.63 0.21 4.25
CA ILE A 91 -9.42 -0.75 3.14
C ILE A 91 -8.96 -0.06 1.84
N THR A 92 -9.22 1.24 1.68
CA THR A 92 -8.87 2.00 0.47
C THR A 92 -7.44 2.52 0.48
N ALA A 93 -6.75 2.47 1.61
CA ALA A 93 -5.42 3.06 1.79
C ALA A 93 -4.36 2.44 0.87
N MET A 94 -3.43 3.26 0.43
CA MET A 94 -2.26 2.87 -0.35
C MET A 94 -1.05 2.64 0.55
N VAL A 95 -0.14 1.78 0.12
CA VAL A 95 1.14 1.56 0.82
C VAL A 95 1.94 2.86 0.81
N VAL A 96 2.38 3.29 1.98
CA VAL A 96 3.22 4.50 2.11
C VAL A 96 4.68 4.16 2.36
N ARG A 97 4.97 2.95 2.85
CA ARG A 97 6.33 2.51 3.15
C ARG A 97 6.48 1.01 2.97
N GLU A 98 7.61 0.60 2.41
CA GLU A 98 8.05 -0.79 2.36
C GLU A 98 9.42 -0.92 3.04
N ILE A 99 9.60 -1.98 3.81
CA ILE A 99 10.87 -2.31 4.46
C ILE A 99 11.32 -3.67 3.94
N GLU A 100 12.46 -3.70 3.28
CA GLU A 100 13.07 -4.91 2.73
C GLU A 100 14.09 -5.50 3.70
N TYR A 101 14.03 -6.81 3.91
CA TYR A 101 14.92 -7.57 4.78
C TYR A 101 15.60 -8.68 3.96
N ASN A 102 16.83 -9.02 4.30
CA ASN A 102 17.55 -10.12 3.71
C ASN A 102 17.23 -11.49 4.39
N ASP A 103 17.97 -12.51 4.01
CA ASP A 103 17.89 -13.88 4.55
C ASP A 103 18.22 -13.98 6.06
N ARG A 104 18.88 -12.98 6.63
CA ARG A 104 19.22 -12.89 8.05
C ARG A 104 18.33 -11.91 8.82
N ASP A 105 17.21 -11.53 8.22
CA ASP A 105 16.25 -10.60 8.81
C ASP A 105 16.82 -9.21 9.13
N LYS A 106 17.85 -8.80 8.38
CA LYS A 106 18.43 -7.46 8.48
C LYS A 106 17.83 -6.57 7.40
N VAL A 107 17.46 -5.34 7.78
CA VAL A 107 16.98 -4.33 6.85
C VAL A 107 18.04 -4.05 5.79
N THR A 108 17.65 -4.10 4.52
CA THR A 108 18.50 -3.79 3.36
C THR A 108 18.12 -2.50 2.68
N ARG A 109 16.82 -2.16 2.68
CA ARG A 109 16.30 -0.95 2.04
C ARG A 109 14.97 -0.56 2.67
N ILE A 110 14.70 0.75 2.69
CA ILE A 110 13.39 1.32 3.03
C ILE A 110 12.94 2.15 1.84
N LYS A 111 11.70 1.93 1.38
CA LYS A 111 11.04 2.71 0.33
C LYS A 111 9.90 3.51 0.93
N LYS A 112 9.79 4.78 0.55
CA LYS A 112 8.64 5.63 0.87
C LYS A 112 7.99 6.12 -0.40
N TYR A 113 6.66 6.08 -0.45
CA TYR A 113 5.87 6.45 -1.62
C TYR A 113 5.10 7.74 -1.38
N GLU A 114 5.07 8.58 -2.39
CA GLU A 114 4.15 9.71 -2.50
C GLU A 114 3.29 9.52 -3.75
N TYR A 115 2.02 9.91 -3.66
CA TYR A 115 1.04 9.74 -4.71
C TYR A 115 0.46 11.07 -5.15
N ASN A 116 0.01 11.15 -6.40
CA ASN A 116 -0.81 12.22 -6.92
C ASN A 116 -2.25 12.06 -6.41
N ASP A 117 -3.08 13.10 -6.57
CA ASP A 117 -4.48 13.10 -6.11
C ASP A 117 -5.33 12.01 -6.80
N ASP A 118 -4.95 11.59 -8.01
CA ASP A 118 -5.60 10.51 -8.76
C ASP A 118 -5.16 9.09 -8.33
N GLY A 119 -4.29 8.98 -7.32
CA GLY A 119 -3.76 7.72 -6.83
C GLY A 119 -2.56 7.16 -7.60
N SER A 120 -2.12 7.81 -8.68
CA SER A 120 -0.90 7.44 -9.38
C SER A 120 0.35 7.78 -8.55
N LYS A 121 1.44 7.02 -8.73
CA LYS A 121 2.69 7.30 -8.00
C LYS A 121 3.29 8.62 -8.45
N LYS A 122 3.59 9.51 -7.51
CA LYS A 122 4.33 10.75 -7.74
C LYS A 122 5.83 10.52 -7.65
N CYS A 123 6.28 9.94 -6.54
CA CYS A 123 7.67 9.55 -6.39
C CYS A 123 7.86 8.37 -5.44
N GLN A 124 9.01 7.74 -5.52
CA GLN A 124 9.51 6.73 -4.60
C GLN A 124 10.87 7.18 -4.09
N LYS A 125 11.00 7.32 -2.79
CA LYS A 125 12.27 7.62 -2.12
C LYS A 125 12.83 6.35 -1.51
N ASN A 126 14.05 6.00 -1.90
CA ASN A 126 14.77 4.83 -1.38
C ASN A 126 15.79 5.29 -0.35
N TYR A 127 15.87 4.58 0.76
CA TYR A 127 16.76 4.88 1.87
C TYR A 127 17.61 3.65 2.22
N TYR A 128 18.87 3.90 2.57
CA TYR A 128 19.71 2.91 3.23
C TYR A 128 19.16 2.56 4.63
N PRO A 129 19.59 1.41 5.22
CA PRO A 129 19.17 1.03 6.56
C PRO A 129 19.47 2.08 7.64
N ASN A 130 20.51 2.90 7.44
CA ASN A 130 20.90 3.98 8.37
C ASN A 130 20.02 5.25 8.23
N GLY A 131 19.00 5.24 7.35
CA GLY A 131 18.09 6.36 7.12
C GLY A 131 18.58 7.41 6.13
N LYS A 132 19.78 7.27 5.56
CA LYS A 132 20.28 8.17 4.51
C LYS A 132 19.53 7.91 3.21
N LEU A 133 19.19 8.98 2.49
CA LEU A 133 18.57 8.89 1.16
C LEU A 133 19.57 8.24 0.16
N GLU A 134 19.13 7.16 -0.49
CA GLU A 134 19.88 6.48 -1.53
C GLU A 134 19.58 7.06 -2.91
N SER A 135 18.27 7.18 -3.23
CA SER A 135 17.80 7.65 -4.53
C SER A 135 16.34 8.11 -4.46
N VAL A 136 15.95 8.89 -5.47
CA VAL A 136 14.56 9.29 -5.71
C VAL A 136 14.18 8.88 -7.12
N LYS A 137 13.09 8.12 -7.25
CA LYS A 137 12.46 7.79 -8.52
C LYS A 137 11.22 8.64 -8.68
N THR A 138 11.18 9.47 -9.71
CA THR A 138 10.03 10.32 -10.05
C THR A 138 9.28 9.72 -11.24
N TYR A 139 7.96 9.78 -11.22
CA TYR A 139 7.07 9.28 -12.27
C TYR A 139 6.45 10.46 -13.01
N GLU A 140 6.60 10.48 -14.32
CA GLU A 140 5.99 11.46 -15.22
C GLU A 140 5.00 10.74 -16.12
N TYR A 141 3.75 11.22 -16.14
CA TYR A 141 2.66 10.67 -16.93
C TYR A 141 2.40 11.57 -18.13
N VAL A 142 2.89 11.17 -19.29
CA VAL A 142 2.79 11.95 -20.54
C VAL A 142 1.64 11.39 -21.38
N PRO A 143 0.62 12.20 -21.75
CA PRO A 143 -0.43 11.78 -22.68
C PRO A 143 0.15 11.34 -24.02
N LYS A 144 -0.48 10.35 -24.65
CA LYS A 144 -0.14 9.91 -26.02
C LYS A 144 -0.72 10.88 -27.05
#